data_7d0df95202e04b96dc55ffa1accbdb06
#
_entry.id   7d0df95202e04b96dc55ffa1accbdb06
#
_cell.length_a   1.000
_cell.length_b   1.000
_cell.length_c   1.000
_cell.angle_alpha   90.00
_cell.angle_beta   90.00
_cell.angle_gamma   90.00
#
_symmetry.space_group_name_H-M   'P 1'
#
loop_
_entity.id
_entity.type
_entity.pdbx_description
1 polymer ?
#
loop_
_entity_poly.entity_id
_entity_poly.type
_entity_poly.pdbx_seq_one_letter_code
_entity_poly.pdbx_strand_id
1 'polypeptide(L)'
;MITKRYALAIFILALGWASGCNRLPGKPTEADRWVAPSEVTNFNQLYGQNCAGCHGSDGRFGAARPLDDPLYLNLISPDNLRQVIRQGVPATSMPAFGQKFGGQLTDAQVDALVEQMRSRWGRPEDFKAVTLPPYSQPDAIANGTGPGDPQRGATAFNTYCTECHGTDGRGGKAAGSIVDPNYLKLVSDQALRTTVIVGRQDMGKPDCRANTPSHPMSAQEVSDVVAWLAAQRPKAVASGQAQPANPSASEIKAASAR
;
A
#
# COMPACT_ATOMS: atom_id res chain seq x y z
N MET A 1 -25.87 -3.70 -75.58
CA MET A 1 -25.97 -2.65 -74.52
C MET A 1 -26.53 -3.14 -73.20
N ILE A 2 -27.25 -4.24 -73.16
CA ILE A 2 -27.89 -4.80 -71.93
C ILE A 2 -26.87 -5.40 -70.97
N THR A 3 -25.82 -6.06 -71.43
CA THR A 3 -24.80 -6.75 -70.59
C THR A 3 -23.97 -5.83 -69.73
N LYS A 4 -23.68 -4.60 -70.17
CA LYS A 4 -22.93 -3.61 -69.36
C LYS A 4 -23.72 -3.08 -68.14
N ARG A 5 -25.05 -2.99 -68.26
CA ARG A 5 -25.92 -2.51 -67.18
C ARG A 5 -26.04 -3.53 -66.06
N TYR A 6 -26.07 -4.83 -66.37
CA TYR A 6 -26.10 -5.89 -65.36
C TYR A 6 -24.76 -6.05 -64.65
N ALA A 7 -23.64 -5.91 -65.37
CA ALA A 7 -22.31 -5.93 -64.76
C ALA A 7 -22.10 -4.81 -63.74
N LEU A 8 -22.59 -3.57 -64.03
CA LEU A 8 -22.52 -2.46 -63.11
C LEU A 8 -23.41 -2.63 -61.90
N ALA A 9 -24.63 -3.20 -62.09
CA ALA A 9 -25.54 -3.50 -60.97
C ALA A 9 -24.99 -4.58 -60.03
N ILE A 10 -24.36 -5.62 -60.54
CA ILE A 10 -23.71 -6.68 -59.75
C ILE A 10 -22.52 -6.13 -59.00
N PHE A 11 -21.73 -5.23 -59.58
CA PHE A 11 -20.59 -4.62 -58.93
C PHE A 11 -21.00 -3.67 -57.78
N ILE A 12 -22.09 -2.92 -57.95
CA ILE A 12 -22.66 -2.06 -56.87
C ILE A 12 -23.24 -2.91 -55.72
N LEU A 13 -23.91 -4.06 -56.03
CA LEU A 13 -24.37 -5.00 -55.01
C LEU A 13 -23.21 -5.65 -54.24
N ALA A 14 -22.12 -6.00 -54.91
CA ALA A 14 -20.96 -6.63 -54.30
C ALA A 14 -20.20 -5.62 -53.37
N LEU A 15 -20.10 -4.34 -53.74
CA LEU A 15 -19.54 -3.30 -52.88
C LEU A 15 -20.41 -3.02 -51.65
N GLY A 16 -21.74 -3.13 -51.76
CA GLY A 16 -22.66 -3.00 -50.64
C GLY A 16 -22.48 -4.10 -49.56
N TRP A 17 -22.13 -5.32 -49.98
CA TRP A 17 -21.88 -6.42 -49.07
C TRP A 17 -20.56 -6.33 -48.32
N ALA A 18 -19.53 -5.74 -48.91
CA ALA A 18 -18.23 -5.54 -48.28
C ALA A 18 -18.27 -4.53 -47.11
N SER A 19 -19.21 -3.59 -47.12
CA SER A 19 -19.34 -2.56 -46.07
C SER A 19 -20.27 -2.94 -44.93
N GLY A 20 -20.99 -4.09 -45.01
CA GLY A 20 -22.08 -4.46 -44.10
C GLY A 20 -21.62 -4.91 -42.72
N CYS A 21 -20.46 -5.53 -42.60
CA CYS A 21 -20.02 -6.15 -41.35
C CYS A 21 -19.62 -5.16 -40.24
N ASN A 22 -19.28 -3.91 -40.62
CA ASN A 22 -18.85 -2.91 -39.63
C ASN A 22 -19.99 -2.09 -38.99
N ARG A 23 -21.25 -2.24 -39.49
CA ARG A 23 -22.42 -1.49 -39.00
C ARG A 23 -23.50 -2.36 -38.38
N LEU A 24 -23.20 -3.63 -38.09
CA LEU A 24 -24.18 -4.50 -37.45
C LEU A 24 -24.45 -4.04 -36.02
N PRO A 25 -25.71 -3.90 -35.59
CA PRO A 25 -26.07 -3.67 -34.18
C PRO A 25 -25.54 -4.82 -33.34
N GLY A 26 -24.89 -4.51 -32.21
CA GLY A 26 -24.31 -5.52 -31.31
C GLY A 26 -22.93 -6.05 -31.73
N LYS A 27 -22.26 -5.45 -32.73
CA LYS A 27 -20.85 -5.76 -33.00
C LYS A 27 -20.02 -5.34 -31.78
N PRO A 28 -19.21 -6.25 -31.19
CA PRO A 28 -18.28 -5.88 -30.11
C PRO A 28 -17.35 -4.74 -30.56
N THR A 29 -17.21 -3.76 -29.70
CA THR A 29 -16.24 -2.68 -29.88
C THR A 29 -14.89 -3.10 -29.26
N GLU A 30 -13.84 -2.32 -29.46
CA GLU A 30 -12.57 -2.55 -28.74
C GLU A 30 -12.74 -2.48 -27.21
N ALA A 31 -13.75 -1.73 -26.73
CA ALA A 31 -14.08 -1.68 -25.32
C ALA A 31 -14.68 -3.00 -24.78
N ASP A 32 -15.30 -3.79 -25.67
CA ASP A 32 -15.88 -5.10 -25.33
C ASP A 32 -14.88 -6.26 -25.50
N ARG A 33 -13.65 -5.92 -25.93
CA ARG A 33 -12.59 -6.92 -26.10
C ARG A 33 -12.25 -7.55 -24.75
N TRP A 34 -12.26 -8.88 -24.71
CA TRP A 34 -11.74 -9.58 -23.55
C TRP A 34 -10.26 -9.28 -23.36
N VAL A 35 -9.90 -8.83 -22.16
CA VAL A 35 -8.52 -8.56 -21.73
C VAL A 35 -8.16 -9.62 -20.71
N ALA A 36 -7.02 -10.28 -20.90
CA ALA A 36 -6.55 -11.26 -19.92
C ALA A 36 -6.34 -10.56 -18.56
N PRO A 37 -6.70 -11.19 -17.43
CA PRO A 37 -6.50 -10.59 -16.10
C PRO A 37 -5.09 -10.06 -15.86
N SER A 38 -4.07 -10.73 -16.42
CA SER A 38 -2.65 -10.32 -16.34
C SER A 38 -2.30 -9.08 -17.16
N GLU A 39 -3.14 -8.69 -18.12
CA GLU A 39 -2.94 -7.53 -19.00
C GLU A 39 -3.70 -6.28 -18.52
N VAL A 40 -4.57 -6.44 -17.53
CA VAL A 40 -5.32 -5.33 -16.93
C VAL A 40 -4.36 -4.39 -16.22
N THR A 41 -4.24 -3.13 -16.69
CA THR A 41 -3.44 -2.08 -16.06
C THR A 41 -4.28 -0.89 -15.61
N ASN A 42 -5.61 -0.98 -15.73
CA ASN A 42 -6.51 0.06 -15.27
C ASN A 42 -6.45 0.19 -13.75
N PHE A 43 -6.07 1.38 -13.26
CA PHE A 43 -5.89 1.65 -11.84
C PHE A 43 -7.15 1.38 -11.01
N ASN A 44 -8.30 1.88 -11.45
CA ASN A 44 -9.52 1.74 -10.66
C ASN A 44 -9.91 0.26 -10.50
N GLN A 45 -9.69 -0.54 -11.54
CA GLN A 45 -9.94 -1.97 -11.47
C GLN A 45 -8.92 -2.68 -10.57
N LEU A 46 -7.62 -2.45 -10.77
CA LEU A 46 -6.57 -3.08 -9.96
C LEU A 46 -6.66 -2.67 -8.49
N TYR A 47 -6.80 -1.38 -8.24
CA TYR A 47 -6.90 -0.84 -6.89
C TYR A 47 -8.18 -1.29 -6.20
N GLY A 48 -9.32 -1.20 -6.88
CA GLY A 48 -10.62 -1.61 -6.36
C GLY A 48 -10.68 -3.07 -5.94
N GLN A 49 -10.08 -3.95 -6.75
CA GLN A 49 -10.08 -5.39 -6.49
C GLN A 49 -9.09 -5.83 -5.41
N ASN A 50 -7.94 -5.15 -5.28
CA ASN A 50 -6.84 -5.64 -4.46
C ASN A 50 -6.53 -4.77 -3.23
N CYS A 51 -6.84 -3.49 -3.24
CA CYS A 51 -6.36 -2.52 -2.24
C CYS A 51 -7.49 -1.86 -1.45
N ALA A 52 -8.60 -1.52 -2.14
CA ALA A 52 -9.67 -0.69 -1.58
C ALA A 52 -10.33 -1.27 -0.32
N GLY A 53 -10.40 -2.60 -0.19
CA GLY A 53 -10.99 -3.25 0.99
C GLY A 53 -10.30 -2.88 2.30
N CYS A 54 -8.99 -2.65 2.27
CA CYS A 54 -8.21 -2.27 3.45
C CYS A 54 -7.84 -0.80 3.49
N HIS A 55 -7.56 -0.18 2.33
CA HIS A 55 -7.09 1.20 2.23
C HIS A 55 -8.18 2.22 1.90
N GLY A 56 -9.43 1.76 1.70
CA GLY A 56 -10.55 2.61 1.28
C GLY A 56 -10.59 2.84 -0.23
N SER A 57 -11.76 3.16 -0.77
CA SER A 57 -12.00 3.32 -2.23
C SER A 57 -11.14 4.42 -2.86
N ASP A 58 -10.91 5.49 -2.10
CA ASP A 58 -10.15 6.67 -2.54
C ASP A 58 -8.77 6.76 -1.86
N GLY A 59 -8.27 5.65 -1.35
CA GLY A 59 -6.98 5.60 -0.67
C GLY A 59 -7.00 6.05 0.79
N ARG A 60 -8.17 6.25 1.39
CA ARG A 60 -8.34 6.75 2.78
C ARG A 60 -9.57 6.18 3.46
N PHE A 61 -9.64 6.37 4.78
CA PHE A 61 -10.73 5.92 5.64
C PHE A 61 -10.92 4.40 5.68
N GLY A 62 -9.92 3.64 5.27
CA GLY A 62 -9.84 2.21 5.49
C GLY A 62 -9.20 1.85 6.82
N ALA A 63 -9.21 0.56 7.17
CA ALA A 63 -8.55 0.05 8.37
C ALA A 63 -7.01 0.19 8.31
N ALA A 64 -6.44 0.14 7.10
CA ALA A 64 -5.02 0.30 6.86
C ALA A 64 -4.61 1.78 6.72
N ARG A 65 -3.31 2.02 6.55
CA ARG A 65 -2.76 3.35 6.27
C ARG A 65 -3.39 3.97 5.04
N PRO A 66 -3.72 5.28 5.05
CA PRO A 66 -4.11 5.99 3.85
C PRO A 66 -2.98 5.98 2.82
N LEU A 67 -3.34 5.73 1.57
CA LEU A 67 -2.43 5.74 0.42
C LEU A 67 -2.52 7.05 -0.37
N ASP A 68 -3.58 7.85 -0.13
CA ASP A 68 -3.77 9.19 -0.69
C ASP A 68 -3.05 10.29 0.10
N ASP A 69 -2.21 9.90 1.06
CA ASP A 69 -1.39 10.82 1.85
C ASP A 69 -0.15 11.28 1.03
N PRO A 70 -0.10 12.56 0.61
CA PRO A 70 1.00 13.05 -0.20
C PRO A 70 2.34 13.03 0.54
N LEU A 71 2.34 13.20 1.86
CA LEU A 71 3.57 13.16 2.66
C LEU A 71 4.13 11.73 2.73
N TYR A 72 3.25 10.72 2.88
CA TYR A 72 3.64 9.32 2.79
C TYR A 72 4.24 8.98 1.43
N LEU A 73 3.59 9.41 0.34
CA LEU A 73 4.07 9.17 -1.02
C LEU A 73 5.37 9.93 -1.33
N ASN A 74 5.65 11.03 -0.62
CA ASN A 74 6.94 11.71 -0.69
C ASN A 74 8.03 11.00 0.11
N LEU A 75 7.67 10.41 1.26
CA LEU A 75 8.58 9.67 2.14
C LEU A 75 9.04 8.36 1.51
N ILE A 76 8.10 7.56 0.98
CA ILE A 76 8.41 6.24 0.43
C ILE A 76 8.91 6.33 -1.02
N SER A 77 10.07 5.72 -1.31
CA SER A 77 10.52 5.64 -2.69
C SER A 77 9.59 4.76 -3.55
N PRO A 78 9.52 4.98 -4.88
CA PRO A 78 8.76 4.10 -5.77
C PRO A 78 9.17 2.63 -5.64
N ASP A 79 10.45 2.34 -5.46
CA ASP A 79 10.96 0.98 -5.36
C ASP A 79 10.54 0.31 -4.05
N ASN A 80 10.60 1.02 -2.93
CA ASN A 80 10.08 0.52 -1.65
C ASN A 80 8.58 0.27 -1.73
N LEU A 81 7.82 1.14 -2.40
CA LEU A 81 6.37 0.95 -2.57
C LEU A 81 6.07 -0.28 -3.43
N ARG A 82 6.83 -0.50 -4.53
CA ARG A 82 6.76 -1.73 -5.32
C ARG A 82 7.04 -2.97 -4.48
N GLN A 83 8.12 -2.90 -3.69
CA GLN A 83 8.52 -4.02 -2.84
C GLN A 83 7.43 -4.36 -1.81
N VAL A 84 6.87 -3.36 -1.14
CA VAL A 84 5.76 -3.53 -0.17
C VAL A 84 4.55 -4.17 -0.83
N ILE A 85 4.17 -3.76 -2.04
CA ILE A 85 3.04 -4.38 -2.75
C ILE A 85 3.37 -5.82 -3.17
N ARG A 86 4.55 -6.06 -3.73
CA ARG A 86 4.95 -7.39 -4.19
C ARG A 86 5.04 -8.40 -3.06
N GLN A 87 5.70 -8.04 -1.98
CA GLN A 87 6.05 -8.96 -0.89
C GLN A 87 5.06 -8.97 0.26
N GLY A 88 4.16 -7.98 0.30
CA GLY A 88 3.38 -7.72 1.50
C GLY A 88 4.25 -7.20 2.65
N VAL A 89 3.68 -7.19 3.85
CA VAL A 89 4.39 -6.81 5.08
C VAL A 89 4.33 -7.98 6.05
N PRO A 90 5.46 -8.65 6.31
CA PRO A 90 5.49 -9.82 7.19
C PRO A 90 4.88 -9.53 8.57
N ALA A 91 4.21 -10.52 9.14
CA ALA A 91 3.53 -10.44 10.44
C ALA A 91 2.47 -9.32 10.55
N THR A 92 1.92 -8.86 9.43
CA THR A 92 0.79 -7.93 9.38
C THR A 92 -0.33 -8.48 8.51
N SER A 93 -1.46 -7.75 8.44
CA SER A 93 -2.61 -8.10 7.58
C SER A 93 -2.40 -7.77 6.09
N MET A 94 -1.27 -7.19 5.68
CA MET A 94 -0.99 -6.88 4.28
C MET A 94 -0.33 -8.08 3.58
N PRO A 95 -1.06 -8.84 2.75
CA PRO A 95 -0.50 -10.01 2.07
C PRO A 95 0.42 -9.60 0.91
N ALA A 96 1.18 -10.55 0.41
CA ALA A 96 1.91 -10.39 -0.84
C ALA A 96 0.93 -10.38 -2.04
N PHE A 97 1.09 -9.40 -2.93
CA PHE A 97 0.30 -9.33 -4.16
C PHE A 97 1.08 -9.77 -5.40
N GLY A 98 2.42 -9.75 -5.37
CA GLY A 98 3.24 -10.14 -6.50
C GLY A 98 3.25 -11.65 -6.75
N GLN A 99 3.15 -12.07 -8.03
CA GLN A 99 3.12 -13.49 -8.42
C GLN A 99 4.31 -14.29 -7.88
N LYS A 100 5.51 -13.70 -7.85
CA LYS A 100 6.72 -14.35 -7.30
C LYS A 100 6.63 -14.66 -5.81
N PHE A 101 5.69 -14.06 -5.11
CA PHE A 101 5.48 -14.19 -3.66
C PHE A 101 4.13 -14.82 -3.32
N GLY A 102 3.50 -15.48 -4.30
CA GLY A 102 2.22 -16.17 -4.11
C GLY A 102 0.97 -15.30 -4.31
N GLY A 103 1.13 -14.05 -4.71
CA GLY A 103 0.02 -13.15 -5.06
C GLY A 103 -0.46 -13.31 -6.50
N GLN A 104 -1.31 -12.40 -6.95
CA GLN A 104 -1.96 -12.49 -8.27
C GLN A 104 -1.43 -11.45 -9.28
N LEU A 105 -0.77 -10.38 -8.82
CA LEU A 105 -0.36 -9.28 -9.67
C LEU A 105 0.96 -9.55 -10.38
N THR A 106 0.99 -9.28 -11.67
CA THR A 106 2.23 -9.22 -12.45
C THR A 106 3.08 -8.02 -12.04
N ASP A 107 4.37 -8.03 -12.38
CA ASP A 107 5.26 -6.89 -12.14
C ASP A 107 4.73 -5.63 -12.85
N ALA A 108 4.21 -5.75 -14.08
CA ALA A 108 3.61 -4.64 -14.82
C ALA A 108 2.38 -4.03 -14.12
N GLN A 109 1.56 -4.85 -13.50
CA GLN A 109 0.40 -4.38 -12.72
C GLN A 109 0.81 -3.66 -11.44
N VAL A 110 1.83 -4.15 -10.76
CA VAL A 110 2.41 -3.46 -9.59
C VAL A 110 3.02 -2.11 -10.02
N ASP A 111 3.73 -2.06 -11.12
CA ASP A 111 4.30 -0.82 -11.66
C ASP A 111 3.20 0.20 -12.01
N ALA A 112 2.14 -0.25 -12.69
CA ALA A 112 0.98 0.58 -13.01
C ALA A 112 0.28 1.14 -11.76
N LEU A 113 0.13 0.32 -10.69
CA LEU A 113 -0.44 0.77 -9.42
C LEU A 113 0.43 1.85 -8.78
N VAL A 114 1.74 1.63 -8.66
CA VAL A 114 2.67 2.59 -8.04
C VAL A 114 2.71 3.91 -8.79
N GLU A 115 2.85 3.85 -10.12
CA GLU A 115 2.88 5.03 -10.97
C GLU A 115 1.59 5.85 -10.84
N GLN A 116 0.44 5.19 -10.90
CA GLN A 116 -0.84 5.88 -10.85
C GLN A 116 -1.21 6.36 -9.44
N MET A 117 -0.84 5.67 -8.37
CA MET A 117 -0.95 6.21 -7.00
C MET A 117 -0.17 7.51 -6.86
N ARG A 118 1.09 7.52 -7.30
CA ARG A 118 1.95 8.71 -7.21
C ARG A 118 1.44 9.85 -8.09
N SER A 119 0.96 9.57 -9.28
CA SER A 119 0.40 10.57 -10.19
C SER A 119 -0.89 11.19 -9.65
N ARG A 120 -1.76 10.37 -9.05
CA ARG A 120 -3.08 10.82 -8.57
C ARG A 120 -3.01 11.54 -7.22
N TRP A 121 -2.22 11.01 -6.30
CA TRP A 121 -2.22 11.40 -4.89
C TRP A 121 -0.92 12.05 -4.44
N GLY A 122 0.17 11.86 -5.17
CA GLY A 122 1.45 12.49 -4.86
C GLY A 122 1.42 14.01 -5.09
N ARG A 123 2.20 14.72 -4.30
CA ARG A 123 2.42 16.17 -4.40
C ARG A 123 3.90 16.48 -4.18
N PRO A 124 4.80 15.97 -5.02
CA PRO A 124 6.24 16.11 -4.80
C PRO A 124 6.70 17.57 -4.73
N GLU A 125 6.02 18.47 -5.44
CA GLU A 125 6.34 19.90 -5.44
C GLU A 125 6.17 20.54 -4.05
N ASP A 126 5.14 20.10 -3.30
CA ASP A 126 4.81 20.65 -1.98
C ASP A 126 5.87 20.29 -0.92
N PHE A 127 6.71 19.30 -1.21
CA PHE A 127 7.70 18.76 -0.26
C PHE A 127 9.16 18.93 -0.68
N LYS A 128 9.45 19.68 -1.74
CA LYS A 128 10.83 19.89 -2.23
C LYS A 128 11.77 20.47 -1.17
N ALA A 129 11.25 21.33 -0.30
CA ALA A 129 12.01 21.95 0.79
C ALA A 129 11.87 21.20 2.13
N VAL A 130 11.17 20.07 2.15
CA VAL A 130 10.89 19.32 3.39
C VAL A 130 11.93 18.23 3.57
N THR A 131 12.68 18.30 4.67
CA THR A 131 13.55 17.21 5.10
C THR A 131 12.78 16.31 6.06
N LEU A 132 12.65 15.04 5.68
CA LEU A 132 12.03 14.00 6.51
C LEU A 132 13.09 13.04 7.04
N PRO A 133 12.84 12.40 8.21
CA PRO A 133 13.60 11.23 8.63
C PRO A 133 13.60 10.16 7.52
N PRO A 134 14.65 9.34 7.40
CA PRO A 134 14.69 8.28 6.38
C PRO A 134 13.52 7.31 6.54
N TYR A 135 12.99 6.81 5.42
CA TYR A 135 11.89 5.84 5.42
C TYR A 135 12.24 4.60 6.24
N SER A 136 13.37 3.98 5.95
CA SER A 136 13.82 2.78 6.67
C SER A 136 14.52 3.13 7.97
N GLN A 137 14.38 2.25 8.97
CA GLN A 137 15.16 2.33 10.20
C GLN A 137 16.63 2.07 9.86
N PRO A 138 17.57 2.92 10.30
CA PRO A 138 18.99 2.64 10.14
C PRO A 138 19.44 1.46 11.02
N ASP A 139 20.21 0.55 10.46
CA ASP A 139 20.84 -0.58 11.17
C ASP A 139 22.13 -0.18 11.89
N ALA A 140 22.75 0.90 11.44
CA ALA A 140 23.98 1.49 12.01
C ALA A 140 23.88 3.00 12.00
N ILE A 141 24.74 3.67 12.77
CA ILE A 141 24.78 5.13 12.82
C ILE A 141 25.20 5.69 11.47
N ALA A 142 24.32 6.46 10.86
CA ALA A 142 24.56 7.18 9.61
C ALA A 142 23.98 8.59 9.71
N ASN A 143 24.75 9.60 9.34
CA ASN A 143 24.32 11.02 9.37
C ASN A 143 23.68 11.45 10.71
N GLY A 144 24.23 10.99 11.83
CA GLY A 144 23.74 11.30 13.17
C GLY A 144 22.47 10.56 13.60
N THR A 145 21.98 9.62 12.78
CA THR A 145 20.82 8.76 13.10
C THR A 145 21.28 7.32 13.14
N GLY A 146 20.87 6.59 14.16
CA GLY A 146 21.22 5.18 14.37
C GLY A 146 20.04 4.34 14.79
N PRO A 147 20.31 3.09 15.21
CA PRO A 147 19.33 2.24 15.82
C PRO A 147 18.64 2.95 16.99
N GLY A 148 17.35 2.66 17.17
CA GLY A 148 16.59 3.25 18.25
C GLY A 148 16.97 2.68 19.61
N ASP A 149 16.87 3.53 20.64
CA ASP A 149 17.08 3.18 22.03
C ASP A 149 15.77 3.35 22.82
N PRO A 150 15.25 2.31 23.50
CA PRO A 150 13.96 2.40 24.19
C PRO A 150 13.94 3.38 25.36
N GLN A 151 15.07 3.63 26.06
CA GLN A 151 15.13 4.57 27.17
C GLN A 151 15.04 6.01 26.67
N ARG A 152 15.80 6.36 25.62
CA ARG A 152 15.65 7.65 24.96
C ARG A 152 14.26 7.81 24.33
N GLY A 153 13.72 6.70 23.80
CA GLY A 153 12.37 6.64 23.25
C GLY A 153 11.28 6.98 24.24
N ALA A 154 11.41 6.55 25.51
CA ALA A 154 10.50 6.94 26.57
C ALA A 154 10.53 8.48 26.80
N THR A 155 11.72 9.08 26.77
CA THR A 155 11.87 10.52 26.91
C THR A 155 11.23 11.27 25.71
N ALA A 156 11.51 10.82 24.50
CA ALA A 156 10.91 11.40 23.29
C ALA A 156 9.39 11.23 23.28
N PHE A 157 8.87 10.04 23.68
CA PHE A 157 7.44 9.82 23.82
C PHE A 157 6.80 10.81 24.80
N ASN A 158 7.42 11.03 25.96
CA ASN A 158 6.93 11.99 26.94
C ASN A 158 6.89 13.43 26.41
N THR A 159 7.82 13.78 25.55
CA THR A 159 7.89 15.10 24.93
C THR A 159 6.82 15.32 23.85
N TYR A 160 6.61 14.33 23.00
CA TYR A 160 5.86 14.51 21.75
C TYR A 160 4.48 13.84 21.70
N CYS A 161 4.22 12.84 22.55
CA CYS A 161 3.07 11.94 22.34
C CYS A 161 2.06 11.96 23.49
N THR A 162 2.48 12.32 24.71
CA THR A 162 1.68 12.15 25.92
C THR A 162 0.42 13.01 25.95
N GLU A 163 0.43 14.18 25.33
CA GLU A 163 -0.75 15.05 25.27
C GLU A 163 -1.96 14.34 24.68
N CYS A 164 -1.75 13.52 23.64
CA CYS A 164 -2.81 12.77 22.96
C CYS A 164 -2.95 11.34 23.52
N HIS A 165 -1.82 10.65 23.77
CA HIS A 165 -1.81 9.21 24.05
C HIS A 165 -1.68 8.86 25.53
N GLY A 166 -1.66 9.87 26.42
CA GLY A 166 -1.44 9.66 27.86
C GLY A 166 0.02 9.34 28.19
N THR A 167 0.39 9.48 29.45
CA THR A 167 1.80 9.38 29.92
C THR A 167 2.40 7.99 29.74
N ASP A 168 1.58 6.95 29.62
CA ASP A 168 1.98 5.55 29.46
C ASP A 168 1.61 4.96 28.09
N GLY A 169 1.08 5.80 27.17
CA GLY A 169 0.67 5.38 25.84
C GLY A 169 -0.64 4.57 25.79
N ARG A 170 -1.35 4.42 26.92
CA ARG A 170 -2.61 3.66 27.02
C ARG A 170 -3.83 4.39 26.50
N GLY A 171 -3.65 5.61 26.08
CA GLY A 171 -4.67 6.46 25.53
C GLY A 171 -5.04 7.62 26.43
N GLY A 172 -5.72 8.59 25.85
CA GLY A 172 -6.22 9.79 26.48
C GLY A 172 -7.55 10.23 25.85
N LYS A 173 -7.95 11.46 26.10
CA LYS A 173 -9.19 12.01 25.51
C LYS A 173 -9.10 12.18 23.99
N ALA A 174 -7.88 12.43 23.46
CA ALA A 174 -7.66 12.77 22.06
C ALA A 174 -7.29 11.57 21.18
N ALA A 175 -6.75 10.49 21.77
CA ALA A 175 -6.34 9.32 21.01
C ALA A 175 -6.40 8.05 21.86
N GLY A 176 -6.58 6.90 21.22
CA GLY A 176 -6.58 5.59 21.86
C GLY A 176 -5.19 5.12 22.25
N SER A 177 -5.14 3.91 22.86
CA SER A 177 -3.90 3.24 23.23
C SER A 177 -3.07 2.90 21.99
N ILE A 178 -1.77 3.23 22.05
CA ILE A 178 -0.77 2.82 21.06
C ILE A 178 0.16 1.74 21.61
N VAL A 179 -0.03 1.32 22.84
CA VAL A 179 0.67 0.22 23.50
C VAL A 179 -0.23 -0.99 23.73
N ASP A 180 -1.42 -1.03 23.10
CA ASP A 180 -2.28 -2.21 23.15
C ASP A 180 -1.56 -3.43 22.58
N PRO A 181 -1.52 -4.57 23.31
CA PRO A 181 -0.78 -5.75 22.89
C PRO A 181 -1.26 -6.33 21.55
N ASN A 182 -2.56 -6.24 21.24
CA ASN A 182 -3.09 -6.77 19.98
C ASN A 182 -2.74 -5.83 18.82
N TYR A 183 -2.84 -4.51 19.03
CA TYR A 183 -2.37 -3.53 18.06
C TYR A 183 -0.89 -3.74 17.73
N LEU A 184 -0.02 -3.82 18.74
CA LEU A 184 1.42 -3.95 18.54
C LEU A 184 1.82 -5.29 17.89
N LYS A 185 1.01 -6.35 18.01
CA LYS A 185 1.22 -7.62 17.30
C LYS A 185 0.92 -7.51 15.80
N LEU A 186 0.04 -6.59 15.40
CA LEU A 186 -0.42 -6.43 14.01
C LEU A 186 0.39 -5.39 13.23
N VAL A 187 1.26 -4.63 13.91
CA VAL A 187 1.99 -3.50 13.31
C VAL A 187 3.48 -3.77 13.31
N SER A 188 4.14 -3.66 12.16
CA SER A 188 5.60 -3.77 12.07
C SER A 188 6.29 -2.48 12.58
N ASP A 189 7.59 -2.58 12.91
CA ASP A 189 8.39 -1.40 13.28
C ASP A 189 8.44 -0.37 12.15
N GLN A 190 8.50 -0.84 10.90
CA GLN A 190 8.42 0.04 9.73
C GLN A 190 7.08 0.77 9.65
N ALA A 191 5.97 0.13 9.98
CA ALA A 191 4.66 0.76 9.99
C ALA A 191 4.54 1.77 11.15
N LEU A 192 5.07 1.47 12.33
CA LEU A 192 5.17 2.40 13.46
C LEU A 192 6.00 3.61 13.06
N ARG A 193 7.21 3.40 12.50
CA ARG A 193 8.10 4.46 12.04
C ARG A 193 7.41 5.36 11.02
N THR A 194 6.80 4.78 10.02
CA THR A 194 6.07 5.54 9.00
C THR A 194 4.95 6.36 9.62
N THR A 195 4.20 5.79 10.60
CA THR A 195 3.13 6.50 11.29
C THR A 195 3.65 7.68 12.13
N VAL A 196 4.77 7.52 12.81
CA VAL A 196 5.40 8.63 13.56
C VAL A 196 5.85 9.73 12.60
N ILE A 197 6.44 9.39 11.45
CA ILE A 197 6.97 10.38 10.52
C ILE A 197 5.83 11.17 9.84
N VAL A 198 4.83 10.51 9.28
CA VAL A 198 3.82 11.18 8.43
C VAL A 198 2.48 11.41 9.14
N GLY A 199 2.31 10.89 10.35
CA GLY A 199 1.04 10.98 11.08
C GLY A 199 -0.07 10.12 10.47
N ARG A 200 -1.30 10.52 10.79
CA ARG A 200 -2.57 10.02 10.24
C ARG A 200 -3.45 11.23 9.96
N GLN A 201 -3.17 11.91 8.85
CA GLN A 201 -3.86 13.15 8.46
C GLN A 201 -5.36 12.91 8.27
N ASP A 202 -5.74 11.74 7.77
CA ASP A 202 -7.13 11.28 7.65
C ASP A 202 -7.88 11.21 8.99
N MET A 203 -7.15 11.10 10.10
CA MET A 203 -7.69 11.09 11.47
C MET A 203 -7.34 12.35 12.27
N GLY A 204 -6.82 13.38 11.61
CA GLY A 204 -6.37 14.62 12.27
C GLY A 204 -5.17 14.44 13.19
N LYS A 205 -4.34 13.40 12.98
CA LYS A 205 -3.11 13.19 13.76
C LYS A 205 -1.92 13.78 13.04
N PRO A 206 -1.13 14.64 13.74
CA PRO A 206 -0.04 15.37 13.13
C PRO A 206 1.13 14.47 12.70
N ASP A 207 1.93 14.95 11.79
CA ASP A 207 3.24 14.38 11.43
C ASP A 207 4.35 14.83 12.40
N CYS A 208 5.55 14.23 12.26
CA CYS A 208 6.67 14.48 13.15
C CYS A 208 7.18 15.95 13.17
N ARG A 209 6.76 16.80 12.22
CA ARG A 209 7.15 18.19 12.12
C ARG A 209 6.30 19.12 12.99
N ALA A 210 5.09 18.70 13.32
CA ALA A 210 4.08 19.55 13.96
C ALA A 210 3.83 19.21 15.44
N ASN A 211 4.63 18.31 16.02
CA ASN A 211 4.29 17.70 17.31
C ASN A 211 4.60 18.52 18.54
N THR A 212 5.36 19.61 18.47
CA THR A 212 5.56 20.49 19.62
C THR A 212 5.74 21.94 19.19
N PRO A 213 5.48 22.90 20.11
CA PRO A 213 5.81 24.29 19.88
C PRO A 213 7.31 24.58 19.77
N SER A 214 8.19 23.66 20.23
CA SER A 214 9.60 23.93 20.41
C SER A 214 10.48 23.48 19.24
N HIS A 215 10.24 22.28 18.69
CA HIS A 215 10.98 21.77 17.53
C HIS A 215 10.30 20.52 16.94
N PRO A 216 10.49 20.25 15.65
CA PRO A 216 10.10 18.96 15.07
C PRO A 216 10.97 17.83 15.63
N MET A 217 10.43 16.60 15.59
CA MET A 217 11.20 15.42 15.98
C MET A 217 12.39 15.20 15.04
N SER A 218 13.54 14.97 15.60
CA SER A 218 14.72 14.53 14.85
C SER A 218 14.58 13.09 14.35
N ALA A 219 15.39 12.72 13.35
CA ALA A 219 15.40 11.34 12.83
C ALA A 219 15.79 10.32 13.91
N GLN A 220 16.63 10.70 14.88
CA GLN A 220 17.00 9.83 16.00
C GLN A 220 15.84 9.66 16.98
N GLU A 221 15.14 10.72 17.35
CA GLU A 221 13.97 10.64 18.24
C GLU A 221 12.86 9.79 17.63
N VAL A 222 12.65 9.84 16.31
CA VAL A 222 11.74 8.92 15.61
C VAL A 222 12.20 7.46 15.79
N SER A 223 13.50 7.18 15.62
CA SER A 223 14.06 5.83 15.82
C SER A 223 13.87 5.34 17.26
N ASP A 224 14.13 6.22 18.22
CA ASP A 224 14.05 5.93 19.65
C ASP A 224 12.58 5.67 20.09
N VAL A 225 11.61 6.48 19.65
CA VAL A 225 10.18 6.25 19.94
C VAL A 225 9.70 4.93 19.35
N VAL A 226 10.12 4.58 18.14
CA VAL A 226 9.77 3.28 17.54
C VAL A 226 10.35 2.14 18.37
N ALA A 227 11.59 2.24 18.83
CA ALA A 227 12.19 1.23 19.70
C ALA A 227 11.46 1.11 21.04
N TRP A 228 11.02 2.22 21.64
CA TRP A 228 10.22 2.21 22.85
C TRP A 228 8.87 1.51 22.63
N LEU A 229 8.15 1.82 21.55
CA LEU A 229 6.89 1.15 21.19
C LEU A 229 7.10 -0.33 20.94
N ALA A 230 8.15 -0.71 20.22
CA ALA A 230 8.48 -2.10 19.95
C ALA A 230 8.77 -2.88 21.23
N ALA A 231 9.41 -2.25 22.21
CA ALA A 231 9.69 -2.85 23.53
C ALA A 231 8.43 -3.11 24.37
N GLN A 232 7.29 -2.46 24.06
CA GLN A 232 6.00 -2.72 24.71
C GLN A 232 5.30 -3.97 24.16
N ARG A 233 5.80 -4.59 23.09
CA ARG A 233 5.21 -5.84 22.58
C ARG A 233 5.26 -6.93 23.62
N PRO A 234 4.21 -7.74 23.75
CA PRO A 234 4.26 -8.93 24.58
C PRO A 234 5.43 -9.80 24.14
N LYS A 235 6.28 -10.17 25.07
CA LYS A 235 7.29 -11.22 24.80
C LYS A 235 6.54 -12.43 24.29
N ALA A 236 6.97 -13.00 23.18
CA ALA A 236 6.42 -14.25 22.69
C ALA A 236 6.53 -15.26 23.83
N VAL A 237 5.39 -15.71 24.37
CA VAL A 237 5.39 -16.88 25.22
C VAL A 237 5.94 -17.98 24.33
N ALA A 238 7.05 -18.60 24.73
CA ALA A 238 7.59 -19.74 24.04
C ALA A 238 6.53 -20.85 24.12
N SER A 239 5.54 -20.76 23.22
CA SER A 239 4.57 -21.83 23.02
C SER A 239 5.33 -22.95 22.32
N GLY A 240 5.60 -24.02 23.03
CA GLY A 240 6.16 -25.25 22.48
C GLY A 240 5.19 -25.97 21.50
N GLN A 241 4.33 -25.23 20.85
CA GLN A 241 3.49 -25.70 19.75
C GLN A 241 4.01 -25.03 18.47
N ALA A 242 4.81 -25.79 17.73
CA ALA A 242 5.06 -25.52 16.34
C ALA A 242 3.69 -25.29 15.66
N GLN A 243 3.48 -24.12 15.08
CA GLN A 243 2.35 -23.87 14.23
C GLN A 243 2.39 -24.95 13.13
N PRO A 244 1.31 -25.72 12.89
CA PRO A 244 1.35 -26.75 11.87
C PRO A 244 1.77 -26.07 10.55
N ALA A 245 2.81 -26.63 9.95
CA ALA A 245 3.29 -26.17 8.65
C ALA A 245 2.11 -26.12 7.70
N ASN A 246 1.99 -25.01 6.97
CA ASN A 246 0.98 -24.88 5.91
C ASN A 246 1.15 -26.08 4.97
N PRO A 247 0.08 -26.88 4.71
CA PRO A 247 0.23 -28.09 3.93
C PRO A 247 0.83 -27.75 2.57
N SER A 248 1.82 -28.53 2.15
CA SER A 248 2.47 -28.36 0.86
C SER A 248 1.46 -28.57 -0.28
N ALA A 249 1.73 -27.98 -1.45
CA ALA A 249 0.87 -28.13 -2.64
C ALA A 249 0.62 -29.61 -3.02
N SER A 250 1.52 -30.52 -2.64
CA SER A 250 1.38 -31.96 -2.81
C SER A 250 0.34 -32.58 -1.85
N GLU A 251 0.23 -32.10 -0.62
CA GLU A 251 -0.73 -32.59 0.37
C GLU A 251 -2.16 -32.10 0.06
N ILE A 252 -2.28 -30.87 -0.46
CA ILE A 252 -3.57 -30.33 -0.93
C ILE A 252 -4.10 -31.16 -2.12
N LYS A 253 -3.20 -31.57 -3.03
CA LYS A 253 -3.58 -32.37 -4.21
C LYS A 253 -4.00 -33.79 -3.84
N ALA A 254 -3.43 -34.37 -2.79
CA ALA A 254 -3.81 -35.69 -2.30
C ALA A 254 -5.15 -35.69 -1.56
N ALA A 255 -5.54 -34.60 -0.92
CA ALA A 255 -6.83 -34.46 -0.22
C ALA A 255 -8.01 -34.23 -1.18
N SER A 256 -7.77 -33.68 -2.37
CA SER A 256 -8.79 -33.41 -3.40
C SER A 256 -9.06 -34.61 -4.34
N ALA A 257 -8.34 -35.72 -4.16
CA ALA A 257 -8.45 -36.93 -4.99
C ALA A 257 -9.12 -38.09 -4.24
N ARG A 258 -9.73 -37.83 -3.10
CA ARG A 258 -10.59 -38.75 -2.34
C ARG A 258 -12.01 -38.15 -2.25
#